data_4f2856ff76fca3e28af42cfee075676d
#
_entry.id   4f2856ff76fca3e28af42cfee075676d
#
_cell.length_a   1.000
_cell.length_b   1.000
_cell.length_c   1.000
_cell.angle_alpha   90.00
_cell.angle_beta   90.00
_cell.angle_gamma   90.00
#
_symmetry.space_group_name_H-M   'P 1'
#
loop_
_entity.id
_entity.type
_entity.pdbx_description
1 polymer ?
#
loop_
_entity_poly.entity_id
_entity_poly.type
_entity_poly.pdbx_seq_one_letter_code
_entity_poly.pdbx_strand_id
1 'polypeptide(L)'
;MSKLLVFMFVFAFQQAFSQQTWKAAWNMAIDEESTWDADQAGNIYLFNKESISKLDTSGRQLLTQSAKSIGTIEKIDATNWLKIAVFSEEQQQVCYLDNALGVQPGCIQLTEMGITLAQNFATSVQTDRIWVYDQLNSELQLVTLRNSQRQIVQNLRSLLDIGTVTQLFEYNNVLYLVDHLGQLAQFDNFGTFMSGTMLSAQYVQAFSKGLLYSSAGTIFARSVAGEEETVFFTFDSKEPIRQFRFVGKHLYLSTASGLYCFRLVP
;
A
#
# COMPACT_ATOMS: atom_id res chain seq x y z
N MET A 1 -68.77 -27.72 1.63
CA MET A 1 -67.78 -26.77 2.18
C MET A 1 -66.42 -27.38 1.98
N SER A 2 -65.76 -27.03 0.88
CA SER A 2 -64.43 -27.54 0.49
C SER A 2 -63.38 -26.56 0.95
N LYS A 3 -62.44 -27.00 1.83
CA LYS A 3 -61.32 -26.21 2.28
C LYS A 3 -60.16 -26.37 1.30
N LEU A 4 -59.87 -25.33 0.53
CA LEU A 4 -58.72 -25.22 -0.34
C LEU A 4 -57.47 -24.96 0.49
N LEU A 5 -56.56 -25.93 0.56
CA LEU A 5 -55.23 -25.75 1.22
C LEU A 5 -54.29 -25.16 0.17
N VAL A 6 -53.90 -23.90 0.36
CA VAL A 6 -52.88 -23.23 -0.47
C VAL A 6 -51.52 -23.58 0.14
N PHE A 7 -50.75 -24.41 -0.57
CA PHE A 7 -49.33 -24.67 -0.23
C PHE A 7 -48.48 -23.51 -0.79
N MET A 8 -48.02 -22.66 0.10
CA MET A 8 -47.09 -21.60 -0.24
C MET A 8 -45.65 -22.18 -0.28
N PHE A 9 -45.13 -22.43 -1.48
CA PHE A 9 -43.74 -22.83 -1.68
C PHE A 9 -42.86 -21.60 -1.48
N VAL A 10 -42.20 -21.51 -0.31
CA VAL A 10 -41.14 -20.54 -0.08
C VAL A 10 -39.89 -21.05 -0.79
N PHE A 11 -39.60 -20.53 -1.97
CA PHE A 11 -38.30 -20.68 -2.63
C PHE A 11 -37.27 -19.89 -1.84
N ALA A 12 -36.52 -20.55 -0.94
CA ALA A 12 -35.31 -20.00 -0.37
C ALA A 12 -34.26 -19.91 -1.50
N PHE A 13 -34.09 -18.73 -2.07
CA PHE A 13 -32.93 -18.40 -2.88
C PHE A 13 -31.70 -18.44 -1.95
N GLN A 14 -31.05 -19.59 -1.87
CA GLN A 14 -29.68 -19.66 -1.38
C GLN A 14 -28.80 -18.95 -2.42
N GLN A 15 -28.47 -17.70 -2.15
CA GLN A 15 -27.37 -17.06 -2.85
C GLN A 15 -26.11 -17.83 -2.48
N ALA A 16 -25.65 -18.70 -3.38
CA ALA A 16 -24.34 -19.29 -3.31
C ALA A 16 -23.35 -18.13 -3.46
N PHE A 17 -22.83 -17.62 -2.37
CA PHE A 17 -21.63 -16.81 -2.38
C PHE A 17 -20.55 -17.70 -2.99
N SER A 18 -20.14 -17.39 -4.21
CA SER A 18 -18.97 -17.99 -4.83
C SER A 18 -17.81 -17.71 -3.89
N GLN A 19 -17.40 -18.73 -3.15
CA GLN A 19 -16.24 -18.65 -2.26
C GLN A 19 -15.05 -18.38 -3.17
N GLN A 20 -14.45 -17.19 -3.07
CA GLN A 20 -13.27 -16.84 -3.85
C GLN A 20 -12.18 -17.87 -3.53
N THR A 21 -11.79 -18.63 -4.52
CA THR A 21 -10.78 -19.69 -4.34
C THR A 21 -9.41 -19.13 -4.72
N TRP A 22 -8.49 -19.15 -3.78
CA TRP A 22 -7.11 -18.73 -3.99
C TRP A 22 -6.22 -19.94 -4.27
N LYS A 23 -5.36 -19.83 -5.29
CA LYS A 23 -4.37 -20.85 -5.62
C LYS A 23 -2.98 -20.25 -5.49
N ALA A 24 -2.10 -20.93 -4.73
CA ALA A 24 -0.69 -20.58 -4.67
C ALA A 24 -0.09 -20.69 -6.09
N ALA A 25 0.57 -19.62 -6.52
CA ALA A 25 1.19 -19.52 -7.83
C ALA A 25 2.70 -19.75 -7.75
N TRP A 26 3.38 -19.03 -6.87
CA TRP A 26 4.81 -19.15 -6.62
C TRP A 26 5.18 -18.52 -5.26
N ASN A 27 6.37 -18.84 -4.79
CA ASN A 27 7.01 -18.18 -3.66
C ASN A 27 8.51 -18.06 -3.89
N MET A 28 9.15 -17.13 -3.18
CA MET A 28 10.60 -16.96 -3.16
C MET A 28 11.04 -16.45 -1.79
N ALA A 29 12.22 -16.86 -1.37
CA ALA A 29 12.85 -16.30 -0.18
C ALA A 29 13.27 -14.86 -0.46
N ILE A 30 13.03 -13.97 0.49
CA ILE A 30 13.55 -12.60 0.50
C ILE A 30 14.18 -12.32 1.85
N ASP A 31 15.14 -11.41 1.90
CA ASP A 31 15.73 -10.96 3.16
C ASP A 31 14.70 -10.15 3.96
N GLU A 32 14.83 -10.16 5.27
CA GLU A 32 13.92 -9.45 6.16
C GLU A 32 13.87 -7.94 5.91
N GLU A 33 15.00 -7.36 5.49
CA GLU A 33 15.16 -5.95 5.18
C GLU A 33 14.76 -5.59 3.74
N SER A 34 14.27 -6.58 2.97
CA SER A 34 13.83 -6.32 1.60
C SER A 34 12.57 -5.48 1.57
N THR A 35 12.57 -4.46 0.71
CA THR A 35 11.43 -3.60 0.43
C THR A 35 10.89 -3.90 -0.97
N TRP A 36 9.58 -3.94 -1.13
CA TRP A 36 8.98 -4.23 -2.42
C TRP A 36 7.65 -3.50 -2.63
N ASP A 37 7.24 -3.39 -3.88
CA ASP A 37 5.90 -2.98 -4.27
C ASP A 37 5.52 -3.61 -5.61
N ALA A 38 4.24 -3.55 -5.99
CA ALA A 38 3.75 -4.07 -7.25
C ALA A 38 2.97 -3.00 -8.04
N ASP A 39 3.21 -2.94 -9.35
CA ASP A 39 2.49 -2.06 -10.26
C ASP A 39 1.12 -2.63 -10.67
N GLN A 40 0.33 -1.82 -11.38
CA GLN A 40 -1.00 -2.21 -11.83
C GLN A 40 -1.01 -3.34 -12.87
N ALA A 41 0.12 -3.62 -13.52
CA ALA A 41 0.29 -4.76 -14.43
C ALA A 41 0.67 -6.05 -13.67
N GLY A 42 0.99 -5.92 -12.37
CA GLY A 42 1.40 -7.02 -11.50
C GLY A 42 2.90 -7.29 -11.55
N ASN A 43 3.72 -6.42 -12.14
CA ASN A 43 5.16 -6.53 -11.97
C ASN A 43 5.54 -6.11 -10.56
N ILE A 44 6.52 -6.80 -10.00
CA ILE A 44 7.03 -6.55 -8.65
C ILE A 44 8.38 -5.87 -8.76
N TYR A 45 8.56 -4.85 -7.94
CA TYR A 45 9.83 -4.15 -7.75
C TYR A 45 10.35 -4.49 -6.38
N LEU A 46 11.48 -5.20 -6.32
CA LEU A 46 12.07 -5.71 -5.09
C LEU A 46 13.45 -5.09 -4.89
N PHE A 47 13.62 -4.34 -3.82
CA PHE A 47 14.92 -3.87 -3.35
C PHE A 47 15.47 -4.84 -2.32
N ASN A 48 16.71 -5.25 -2.52
CA ASN A 48 17.46 -6.09 -1.62
C ASN A 48 18.92 -5.62 -1.57
N LYS A 49 19.37 -5.23 -0.39
CA LYS A 49 20.73 -4.71 -0.14
C LYS A 49 21.04 -3.48 -1.00
N GLU A 50 21.69 -3.68 -2.14
CA GLU A 50 22.21 -2.62 -3.00
C GLU A 50 21.63 -2.69 -4.42
N SER A 51 20.61 -3.51 -4.64
CA SER A 51 20.04 -3.72 -5.97
C SER A 51 18.51 -3.68 -5.94
N ILE A 52 17.95 -3.19 -7.03
CA ILE A 52 16.52 -3.26 -7.30
C ILE A 52 16.28 -4.20 -8.49
N SER A 53 15.32 -5.10 -8.34
CA SER A 53 14.94 -6.08 -9.35
C SER A 53 13.48 -5.89 -9.74
N LYS A 54 13.19 -6.09 -11.03
CA LYS A 54 11.82 -6.17 -11.55
C LYS A 54 11.50 -7.62 -11.88
N LEU A 55 10.39 -8.11 -11.32
CA LEU A 55 9.86 -9.45 -11.56
C LEU A 55 8.54 -9.36 -12.31
N ASP A 56 8.24 -10.36 -13.16
CA ASP A 56 6.92 -10.49 -13.78
C ASP A 56 5.91 -11.20 -12.84
N THR A 57 4.68 -11.31 -13.30
CA THR A 57 3.60 -11.96 -12.54
C THR A 57 3.84 -13.45 -12.24
N SER A 58 4.80 -14.08 -12.91
CA SER A 58 5.23 -15.47 -12.65
C SER A 58 6.38 -15.56 -11.65
N GLY A 59 6.86 -14.43 -11.12
CA GLY A 59 8.02 -14.37 -10.22
C GLY A 59 9.37 -14.44 -10.95
N ARG A 60 9.38 -14.40 -12.29
CA ARG A 60 10.61 -14.42 -13.06
C ARG A 60 11.23 -13.03 -13.09
N GLN A 61 12.52 -12.96 -12.78
CA GLN A 61 13.29 -11.72 -12.86
C GLN A 61 13.44 -11.27 -14.31
N LEU A 62 13.01 -10.04 -14.59
CA LEU A 62 13.11 -9.39 -15.89
C LEU A 62 14.35 -8.50 -15.99
N LEU A 63 14.61 -7.72 -14.93
CA LEU A 63 15.68 -6.75 -14.86
C LEU A 63 16.27 -6.71 -13.46
N THR A 64 17.52 -6.31 -13.36
CA THR A 64 18.17 -5.94 -12.08
C THR A 64 19.14 -4.80 -12.34
N GLN A 65 19.12 -3.81 -11.47
CA GLN A 65 20.00 -2.65 -11.50
C GLN A 65 20.59 -2.39 -10.12
N SER A 66 21.80 -1.82 -10.10
CA SER A 66 22.39 -1.34 -8.86
C SER A 66 21.68 -0.07 -8.39
N ALA A 67 21.36 -0.01 -7.12
CA ALA A 67 20.76 1.15 -6.46
C ALA A 67 21.72 1.84 -5.48
N LYS A 68 23.02 1.54 -5.53
CA LYS A 68 24.04 2.10 -4.61
C LYS A 68 24.05 3.62 -4.51
N SER A 69 23.73 4.30 -5.62
CA SER A 69 23.69 5.77 -5.65
C SER A 69 22.49 6.36 -4.91
N ILE A 70 21.48 5.54 -4.61
CA ILE A 70 20.28 5.96 -3.86
C ILE A 70 20.45 5.74 -2.37
N GLY A 71 21.28 4.77 -1.98
CA GLY A 71 21.40 4.29 -0.60
C GLY A 71 20.38 3.20 -0.26
N THR A 72 20.11 3.04 1.02
CA THR A 72 19.05 2.14 1.50
C THR A 72 17.69 2.66 1.05
N ILE A 73 16.84 1.77 0.54
CA ILE A 73 15.49 2.10 0.10
C ILE A 73 14.50 1.51 1.10
N GLU A 74 13.84 2.37 1.87
CA GLU A 74 12.83 1.97 2.85
C GLU A 74 11.44 1.86 2.24
N LYS A 75 11.20 2.55 1.11
CA LYS A 75 9.91 2.49 0.44
C LYS A 75 10.02 2.57 -1.08
N ILE A 76 9.23 1.74 -1.75
CA ILE A 76 8.97 1.79 -3.19
C ILE A 76 7.49 2.14 -3.38
N ASP A 77 7.20 3.07 -4.27
CA ASP A 77 5.85 3.35 -4.76
C ASP A 77 5.83 3.10 -6.28
N ALA A 78 5.30 1.95 -6.65
CA ALA A 78 5.18 1.48 -8.02
C ALA A 78 3.79 1.75 -8.64
N THR A 79 2.97 2.59 -8.02
CA THR A 79 1.63 2.94 -8.51
C THR A 79 1.67 3.43 -9.95
N ASN A 80 2.71 4.19 -10.32
CA ASN A 80 2.98 4.58 -11.69
C ASN A 80 4.19 3.79 -12.23
N TRP A 81 3.93 2.74 -13.01
CA TRP A 81 4.96 1.86 -13.59
C TRP A 81 5.92 2.53 -14.58
N LEU A 82 5.59 3.74 -15.08
CA LEU A 82 6.48 4.55 -15.93
C LEU A 82 7.42 5.46 -15.12
N LYS A 83 7.09 5.69 -13.85
CA LYS A 83 7.83 6.58 -12.96
C LYS A 83 7.73 6.05 -11.53
N ILE A 84 8.55 5.03 -11.24
CA ILE A 84 8.58 4.37 -9.94
C ILE A 84 9.30 5.29 -8.96
N ALA A 85 8.67 5.61 -7.85
CA ALA A 85 9.31 6.41 -6.81
C ALA A 85 9.94 5.51 -5.75
N VAL A 86 11.14 5.85 -5.33
CA VAL A 86 11.87 5.17 -4.25
C VAL A 86 12.33 6.20 -3.23
N PHE A 87 12.21 5.86 -1.96
CA PHE A 87 12.55 6.74 -0.85
C PHE A 87 13.68 6.14 -0.03
N SER A 88 14.67 6.98 0.24
CA SER A 88 15.73 6.72 1.20
C SER A 88 15.58 7.65 2.39
N GLU A 89 15.28 7.07 3.55
CA GLU A 89 15.19 7.83 4.80
C GLU A 89 16.57 8.29 5.25
N GLU A 90 17.58 7.44 5.09
CA GLU A 90 18.97 7.78 5.42
C GLU A 90 19.47 8.98 4.61
N GLN A 91 19.18 9.02 3.33
CA GLN A 91 19.60 10.10 2.42
C GLN A 91 18.59 11.26 2.38
N GLN A 92 17.46 11.14 3.04
CA GLN A 92 16.36 12.12 3.03
C GLN A 92 15.98 12.54 1.61
N GLN A 93 15.85 11.55 0.70
CA GLN A 93 15.59 11.81 -0.72
C GLN A 93 14.55 10.87 -1.31
N VAL A 94 13.88 11.39 -2.33
CA VAL A 94 13.02 10.60 -3.24
C VAL A 94 13.64 10.61 -4.62
N CYS A 95 13.92 9.42 -5.18
CA CYS A 95 14.39 9.27 -6.53
C CYS A 95 13.30 8.63 -7.40
N TYR A 96 13.34 8.91 -8.69
CA TYR A 96 12.48 8.25 -9.65
C TYR A 96 13.28 7.29 -10.53
N LEU A 97 12.69 6.12 -10.78
CA LEU A 97 13.22 5.14 -11.70
C LEU A 97 12.31 5.07 -12.93
N ASP A 98 12.89 4.86 -14.08
CA ASP A 98 12.14 4.51 -15.28
C ASP A 98 11.74 3.02 -15.31
N ASN A 99 11.02 2.60 -16.33
CA ASN A 99 10.57 1.22 -16.50
C ASN A 99 11.71 0.19 -16.65
N ALA A 100 12.93 0.65 -17.01
CA ALA A 100 14.13 -0.16 -17.08
C ALA A 100 14.95 -0.12 -15.78
N LEU A 101 14.41 0.44 -14.71
CA LEU A 101 15.05 0.67 -13.40
C LEU A 101 16.24 1.65 -13.46
N GLY A 102 16.37 2.42 -14.53
CA GLY A 102 17.35 3.49 -14.62
C GLY A 102 16.96 4.65 -13.70
N VAL A 103 17.90 5.11 -12.86
CA VAL A 103 17.69 6.28 -11.99
C VAL A 103 17.59 7.52 -12.87
N GLN A 104 16.45 8.23 -12.78
CA GLN A 104 16.26 9.49 -13.50
C GLN A 104 17.11 10.59 -12.85
N PRO A 105 17.70 11.51 -13.64
CA PRO A 105 18.48 12.61 -13.08
C PRO A 105 17.67 13.48 -12.14
N GLY A 106 18.27 13.86 -11.00
CA GLY A 106 17.66 14.78 -10.06
C GLY A 106 16.78 14.11 -9.02
N CYS A 107 17.37 13.25 -8.17
CA CYS A 107 16.71 12.87 -6.91
C CYS A 107 16.32 14.13 -6.12
N ILE A 108 15.16 14.08 -5.51
CA ILE A 108 14.58 15.20 -4.75
C ILE A 108 15.15 15.16 -3.35
N GLN A 109 15.96 16.14 -2.99
CA GLN A 109 16.46 16.31 -1.62
C GLN A 109 15.37 16.97 -0.78
N LEU A 110 14.79 16.21 0.14
CA LEU A 110 13.65 16.68 0.93
C LEU A 110 14.03 17.79 1.91
N THR A 111 15.26 17.79 2.41
CA THR A 111 15.80 18.85 3.27
C THR A 111 15.91 20.18 2.53
N GLU A 112 16.27 20.19 1.24
CA GLU A 112 16.30 21.40 0.40
C GLU A 112 14.89 21.95 0.14
N MET A 113 13.88 21.10 0.27
CA MET A 113 12.47 21.50 0.21
C MET A 113 11.91 21.94 1.56
N GLY A 114 12.76 22.01 2.62
CA GLY A 114 12.39 22.47 3.95
C GLY A 114 11.65 21.44 4.78
N ILE A 115 11.79 20.15 4.46
CA ILE A 115 11.34 19.02 5.28
C ILE A 115 12.48 18.68 6.23
N THR A 116 12.17 18.58 7.53
CA THR A 116 13.20 18.43 8.54
C THR A 116 13.62 16.96 8.70
N LEU A 117 12.65 16.05 8.77
CA LEU A 117 12.89 14.63 8.88
C LEU A 117 11.72 13.85 8.26
N ALA A 118 11.85 13.55 6.98
CA ALA A 118 10.88 12.71 6.30
C ALA A 118 10.97 11.26 6.82
N GLN A 119 9.85 10.72 7.29
CA GLN A 119 9.74 9.31 7.69
C GLN A 119 8.99 8.49 6.64
N ASN A 120 8.08 9.11 5.92
CA ASN A 120 7.30 8.43 4.90
C ASN A 120 6.87 9.40 3.80
N PHE A 121 6.60 8.88 2.62
CA PHE A 121 6.11 9.66 1.48
C PHE A 121 5.04 8.90 0.70
N ALA A 122 4.33 9.59 -0.18
CA ALA A 122 3.47 9.00 -1.19
C ALA A 122 3.53 9.84 -2.47
N THR A 123 3.47 9.20 -3.62
CA THR A 123 3.21 9.91 -4.87
C THR A 123 1.77 10.42 -4.88
N SER A 124 1.56 11.65 -5.34
CA SER A 124 0.21 12.19 -5.49
C SER A 124 -0.34 11.90 -6.87
N VAL A 125 -1.67 11.72 -6.98
CA VAL A 125 -2.37 11.70 -8.28
C VAL A 125 -2.27 13.05 -8.99
N GLN A 126 -1.98 14.13 -8.26
CA GLN A 126 -1.70 15.46 -8.83
C GLN A 126 -0.28 15.47 -9.40
N THR A 127 -0.18 15.86 -10.67
CA THR A 127 1.11 15.89 -11.38
C THR A 127 2.15 16.74 -10.63
N ASP A 128 3.38 16.25 -10.59
CA ASP A 128 4.54 16.91 -9.96
C ASP A 128 4.37 17.21 -8.46
N ARG A 129 3.60 16.39 -7.74
CA ARG A 129 3.43 16.52 -6.30
C ARG A 129 3.70 15.22 -5.59
N ILE A 130 4.19 15.35 -4.36
CA ILE A 130 4.36 14.24 -3.41
C ILE A 130 3.82 14.65 -2.04
N TRP A 131 3.28 13.69 -1.32
CA TRP A 131 3.00 13.80 0.10
C TRP A 131 4.22 13.35 0.89
N VAL A 132 4.54 14.06 1.95
CA VAL A 132 5.63 13.68 2.87
C VAL A 132 5.15 13.87 4.31
N TYR A 133 5.42 12.89 5.14
CA TYR A 133 5.25 13.01 6.58
C TYR A 133 6.60 13.40 7.22
N ASP A 134 6.65 14.63 7.76
CA ASP A 134 7.76 15.15 8.55
C ASP A 134 7.57 14.75 10.02
N GLN A 135 8.31 13.74 10.45
CA GLN A 135 8.18 13.17 11.79
C GLN A 135 8.55 14.17 12.87
N LEU A 136 9.61 14.94 12.67
CA LEU A 136 10.12 15.87 13.68
C LEU A 136 9.10 16.96 13.99
N ASN A 137 8.49 17.51 12.95
CA ASN A 137 7.49 18.57 13.07
C ASN A 137 6.07 18.02 13.27
N SER A 138 5.87 16.70 13.09
CA SER A 138 4.54 16.05 13.07
C SER A 138 3.60 16.73 12.07
N GLU A 139 4.11 16.93 10.86
CA GLU A 139 3.43 17.62 9.77
C GLU A 139 3.27 16.68 8.57
N LEU A 140 2.11 16.76 7.96
CA LEU A 140 1.87 16.21 6.64
C LEU A 140 2.01 17.33 5.62
N GLN A 141 2.86 17.15 4.63
CA GLN A 141 3.17 18.18 3.65
C GLN A 141 2.90 17.68 2.24
N LEU A 142 2.13 18.45 1.47
CA LEU A 142 2.01 18.27 0.02
C LEU A 142 3.02 19.20 -0.66
N VAL A 143 4.01 18.62 -1.29
CA VAL A 143 5.13 19.33 -1.93
C VAL A 143 4.96 19.37 -3.43
N THR A 144 5.03 20.55 -4.05
CA THR A 144 5.07 20.72 -5.49
C THR A 144 6.53 20.73 -5.96
N LEU A 145 6.92 19.76 -6.77
CA LEU A 145 8.32 19.52 -7.11
C LEU A 145 8.98 20.61 -7.95
N ARG A 146 8.20 21.31 -8.81
CA ARG A 146 8.73 22.37 -9.69
C ARG A 146 9.25 23.59 -8.98
N ASN A 147 8.62 24.00 -7.88
CA ASN A 147 8.86 25.28 -7.25
C ASN A 147 8.97 25.19 -5.73
N SER A 148 9.06 23.96 -5.20
CA SER A 148 9.16 23.68 -3.76
C SER A 148 8.03 24.31 -2.91
N GLN A 149 6.89 24.66 -3.54
CA GLN A 149 5.73 25.12 -2.78
C GLN A 149 5.18 23.98 -1.95
N ARG A 150 4.84 24.29 -0.71
CA ARG A 150 4.33 23.34 0.26
C ARG A 150 2.97 23.77 0.77
N GLN A 151 2.06 22.81 0.85
CA GLN A 151 0.84 22.92 1.64
C GLN A 151 1.03 22.04 2.87
N ILE A 152 0.93 22.63 4.05
CA ILE A 152 1.27 21.98 5.31
C ILE A 152 0.01 21.75 6.11
N VAL A 153 -0.19 20.52 6.57
CA VAL A 153 -1.17 20.14 7.59
C VAL A 153 -0.41 20.04 8.90
N GLN A 154 -0.57 21.04 9.75
CA GLN A 154 0.12 21.13 11.04
C GLN A 154 -0.64 20.41 12.14
N ASN A 155 0.07 20.12 13.24
CA ASN A 155 -0.49 19.61 14.48
C ASN A 155 -1.23 18.25 14.34
N LEU A 156 -0.71 17.35 13.53
CA LEU A 156 -1.31 16.00 13.40
C LEU A 156 -1.46 15.30 14.76
N ARG A 157 -0.52 15.51 15.69
CA ARG A 157 -0.61 14.95 17.05
C ARG A 157 -1.78 15.48 17.86
N SER A 158 -2.28 16.67 17.57
CA SER A 158 -3.48 17.20 18.24
C SER A 158 -4.78 16.74 17.59
N LEU A 159 -4.73 16.37 16.31
CA LEU A 159 -5.87 15.85 15.57
C LEU A 159 -6.04 14.35 15.79
N LEU A 160 -4.93 13.65 15.92
CA LEU A 160 -4.84 12.20 15.96
C LEU A 160 -3.72 11.83 16.93
N ASP A 161 -3.98 10.88 17.82
CA ASP A 161 -2.93 10.27 18.65
C ASP A 161 -2.06 9.35 17.79
N ILE A 162 -1.42 9.93 16.77
CA ILE A 162 -0.62 9.19 15.78
C ILE A 162 0.76 8.91 16.39
N GLY A 163 1.08 7.64 16.45
CA GLY A 163 2.42 7.16 16.73
C GLY A 163 3.36 7.23 15.52
N THR A 164 4.27 6.28 15.39
CA THR A 164 5.15 6.15 14.23
C THR A 164 4.33 5.82 12.96
N VAL A 165 4.44 6.63 11.92
CA VAL A 165 3.74 6.42 10.64
C VAL A 165 4.42 5.28 9.87
N THR A 166 3.67 4.22 9.63
CA THR A 166 4.16 3.04 8.89
C THR A 166 3.79 3.06 7.44
N GLN A 167 2.65 3.70 7.10
CA GLN A 167 2.21 3.82 5.70
C GLN A 167 1.65 5.21 5.42
N LEU A 168 1.96 5.71 4.25
CA LEU A 168 1.38 6.91 3.64
C LEU A 168 1.15 6.58 2.17
N PHE A 169 -0.09 6.65 1.68
CA PHE A 169 -0.40 6.38 0.28
C PHE A 169 -1.66 7.14 -0.16
N GLU A 170 -1.74 7.49 -1.43
CA GLU A 170 -2.91 8.14 -2.02
C GLU A 170 -3.66 7.16 -2.93
N TYR A 171 -4.98 7.13 -2.81
CA TYR A 171 -5.85 6.36 -3.69
C TYR A 171 -7.16 7.12 -3.92
N ASN A 172 -7.55 7.31 -5.18
CA ASN A 172 -8.79 8.01 -5.58
C ASN A 172 -8.97 9.38 -4.89
N ASN A 173 -7.93 10.23 -4.87
CA ASN A 173 -7.92 11.55 -4.24
C ASN A 173 -8.11 11.54 -2.71
N VAL A 174 -7.95 10.40 -2.07
CA VAL A 174 -7.90 10.28 -0.62
C VAL A 174 -6.50 9.85 -0.22
N LEU A 175 -5.89 10.62 0.67
CA LEU A 175 -4.62 10.28 1.30
C LEU A 175 -4.90 9.48 2.56
N TYR A 176 -4.21 8.37 2.69
CA TYR A 176 -4.27 7.46 3.81
C TYR A 176 -2.96 7.49 4.58
N LEU A 177 -3.05 7.66 5.88
CA LEU A 177 -1.94 7.61 6.82
C LEU A 177 -2.25 6.51 7.84
N VAL A 178 -1.32 5.56 8.01
CA VAL A 178 -1.45 4.46 8.97
C VAL A 178 -0.28 4.51 9.93
N ASP A 179 -0.55 4.36 11.22
CA ASP A 179 0.50 4.27 12.23
C ASP A 179 0.79 2.81 12.65
N HIS A 180 1.81 2.64 13.48
CA HIS A 180 2.26 1.34 13.96
C HIS A 180 1.24 0.62 14.88
N LEU A 181 0.25 1.34 15.42
CA LEU A 181 -0.84 0.77 16.21
C LEU A 181 -2.04 0.36 15.33
N GLY A 182 -1.99 0.66 14.04
CA GLY A 182 -3.08 0.42 13.11
C GLY A 182 -4.17 1.48 13.14
N GLN A 183 -3.85 2.68 13.64
CA GLN A 183 -4.72 3.84 13.46
C GLN A 183 -4.63 4.31 12.03
N LEU A 184 -5.77 4.41 11.36
CA LEU A 184 -5.91 4.90 9.99
C LEU A 184 -6.51 6.30 10.03
N ALA A 185 -5.83 7.27 9.41
CA ALA A 185 -6.36 8.60 9.14
C ALA A 185 -6.54 8.82 7.64
N GLN A 186 -7.60 9.51 7.27
CA GLN A 186 -7.93 9.86 5.89
C GLN A 186 -7.97 11.37 5.73
N PHE A 187 -7.37 11.85 4.64
CA PHE A 187 -7.36 13.26 4.26
C PHE A 187 -7.81 13.38 2.80
N ASP A 188 -8.42 14.49 2.45
CA ASP A 188 -8.66 14.82 1.05
C ASP A 188 -7.35 15.18 0.32
N ASN A 189 -7.43 15.41 -0.97
CA ASN A 189 -6.26 15.77 -1.80
C ASN A 189 -5.72 17.20 -1.54
N PHE A 190 -6.31 17.93 -0.57
CA PHE A 190 -5.84 19.21 -0.06
C PHE A 190 -5.32 19.09 1.38
N GLY A 191 -5.30 17.89 1.95
CA GLY A 191 -4.84 17.65 3.32
C GLY A 191 -5.89 17.97 4.40
N THR A 192 -7.17 18.16 4.02
CA THR A 192 -8.24 18.30 5.01
C THR A 192 -8.53 16.96 5.65
N PHE A 193 -8.52 16.88 6.98
CA PHE A 193 -8.87 15.66 7.71
C PHE A 193 -10.34 15.29 7.46
N MET A 194 -10.56 14.05 7.05
CA MET A 194 -11.88 13.51 6.74
C MET A 194 -12.38 12.57 7.83
N SER A 195 -11.56 11.62 8.25
CA SER A 195 -11.92 10.62 9.25
C SER A 195 -10.71 9.91 9.85
N GLY A 196 -10.90 9.34 11.04
CA GLY A 196 -9.95 8.47 11.69
C GLY A 196 -10.63 7.20 12.19
N THR A 197 -9.94 6.06 12.11
CA THR A 197 -10.47 4.77 12.55
C THR A 197 -9.33 3.88 13.06
N MET A 198 -9.61 3.06 14.09
CA MET A 198 -8.70 2.03 14.54
C MET A 198 -9.03 0.72 13.83
N LEU A 199 -8.07 0.20 13.04
CA LEU A 199 -8.22 -1.07 12.33
C LEU A 199 -7.44 -2.22 12.99
N SER A 200 -6.52 -1.91 13.90
CA SER A 200 -5.53 -2.87 14.43
C SER A 200 -4.78 -3.59 13.29
N ALA A 201 -4.52 -2.86 12.21
CA ALA A 201 -3.97 -3.38 10.97
C ALA A 201 -2.44 -3.30 10.97
N GLN A 202 -1.79 -4.32 10.41
CA GLN A 202 -0.35 -4.31 10.14
C GLN A 202 -0.04 -3.64 8.81
N TYR A 203 -0.90 -3.83 7.81
CA TYR A 203 -0.78 -3.23 6.50
C TYR A 203 -2.16 -2.96 5.90
N VAL A 204 -2.29 -1.85 5.15
CA VAL A 204 -3.55 -1.40 4.56
C VAL A 204 -3.37 -1.13 3.07
N GLN A 205 -4.34 -1.50 2.27
CA GLN A 205 -4.44 -1.14 0.86
C GLN A 205 -5.87 -0.67 0.55
N ALA A 206 -6.01 0.49 -0.08
CA ALA A 206 -7.28 0.91 -0.64
C ALA A 206 -7.52 0.24 -2.00
N PHE A 207 -8.77 -0.08 -2.30
CA PHE A 207 -9.21 -0.63 -3.58
C PHE A 207 -10.62 -0.14 -3.93
N SER A 208 -11.14 -0.51 -5.10
CA SER A 208 -12.40 0.04 -5.61
C SER A 208 -13.63 -0.18 -4.73
N LYS A 209 -13.60 -1.19 -3.86
CA LYS A 209 -14.73 -1.54 -2.98
C LYS A 209 -14.54 -1.11 -1.52
N GLY A 210 -13.40 -0.51 -1.18
CA GLY A 210 -13.08 -0.08 0.19
C GLY A 210 -11.63 -0.27 0.57
N LEU A 211 -11.39 -0.91 1.70
CA LEU A 211 -10.06 -1.18 2.23
C LEU A 211 -9.83 -2.68 2.38
N LEU A 212 -8.63 -3.11 2.04
CA LEU A 212 -8.05 -4.36 2.49
C LEU A 212 -7.06 -4.05 3.61
N TYR A 213 -7.03 -4.87 4.63
CA TYR A 213 -6.02 -4.72 5.69
C TYR A 213 -5.63 -6.09 6.27
N SER A 214 -4.37 -6.21 6.68
CA SER A 214 -3.86 -7.43 7.31
C SER A 214 -3.87 -7.31 8.83
N SER A 215 -4.28 -8.39 9.48
CA SER A 215 -4.12 -8.59 10.91
C SER A 215 -3.65 -10.02 11.12
N ALA A 216 -2.47 -10.19 11.71
CA ALA A 216 -1.77 -11.48 11.77
C ALA A 216 -1.64 -12.13 10.38
N GLY A 217 -2.12 -13.35 10.20
CA GLY A 217 -2.07 -14.09 8.93
C GLY A 217 -3.33 -13.93 8.05
N THR A 218 -4.22 -12.99 8.35
CA THR A 218 -5.49 -12.82 7.62
C THR A 218 -5.59 -11.43 7.01
N ILE A 219 -6.09 -11.37 5.78
CA ILE A 219 -6.45 -10.13 5.12
C ILE A 219 -7.97 -9.99 5.16
N PHE A 220 -8.45 -8.87 5.67
CA PHE A 220 -9.85 -8.52 5.74
C PHE A 220 -10.21 -7.50 4.66
N ALA A 221 -11.43 -7.56 4.17
CA ALA A 221 -12.02 -6.53 3.33
C ALA A 221 -13.09 -5.78 4.14
N ARG A 222 -12.98 -4.45 4.14
CA ARG A 222 -13.95 -3.55 4.77
C ARG A 222 -14.56 -2.65 3.70
N SER A 223 -15.88 -2.60 3.64
CA SER A 223 -16.60 -1.78 2.65
C SER A 223 -16.37 -0.28 2.85
N VAL A 224 -16.63 0.52 1.83
CA VAL A 224 -16.55 2.00 1.91
C VAL A 224 -17.48 2.55 2.99
N ALA A 225 -18.66 1.97 3.16
CA ALA A 225 -19.63 2.35 4.20
C ALA A 225 -19.13 1.99 5.61
N GLY A 226 -18.11 1.13 5.72
CA GLY A 226 -17.49 0.74 7.00
C GLY A 226 -18.33 -0.21 7.86
N GLU A 227 -19.47 -0.68 7.36
CA GLU A 227 -20.44 -1.47 8.12
C GLU A 227 -20.19 -2.98 8.00
N GLU A 228 -19.55 -3.42 6.92
CA GLU A 228 -19.30 -4.83 6.68
C GLU A 228 -17.80 -5.12 6.60
N GLU A 229 -17.39 -6.15 7.35
CA GLU A 229 -16.06 -6.71 7.33
C GLU A 229 -16.13 -8.19 6.98
N THR A 230 -15.34 -8.62 6.01
CA THR A 230 -15.29 -10.01 5.56
C THR A 230 -13.86 -10.49 5.43
N VAL A 231 -13.65 -11.79 5.62
CA VAL A 231 -12.35 -12.40 5.34
C VAL A 231 -12.14 -12.42 3.83
N PHE A 232 -11.08 -11.74 3.38
CA PHE A 232 -10.67 -11.71 1.98
C PHE A 232 -9.71 -12.85 1.64
N PHE A 233 -8.74 -13.10 2.54
CA PHE A 233 -7.74 -14.14 2.38
C PHE A 233 -7.18 -14.57 3.73
N THR A 234 -6.91 -15.85 3.92
CA THR A 234 -6.18 -16.37 5.09
C THR A 234 -4.93 -17.09 4.61
N PHE A 235 -3.78 -16.71 5.16
CA PHE A 235 -2.51 -17.35 4.90
C PHE A 235 -2.29 -18.50 5.90
N ASP A 236 -2.07 -19.69 5.40
CA ASP A 236 -1.98 -20.91 6.22
C ASP A 236 -0.72 -20.97 7.12
N SER A 237 0.26 -20.09 6.88
CA SER A 237 1.41 -19.95 7.75
C SER A 237 1.02 -19.23 9.05
N LYS A 238 1.72 -19.57 10.13
CA LYS A 238 1.59 -18.85 11.41
C LYS A 238 2.29 -17.49 11.43
N GLU A 239 3.00 -17.16 10.35
CA GLU A 239 3.73 -15.90 10.25
C GLU A 239 2.79 -14.73 9.94
N PRO A 240 3.01 -13.57 10.59
CA PRO A 240 2.25 -12.35 10.27
C PRO A 240 2.54 -11.89 8.83
N ILE A 241 1.50 -11.40 8.15
CA ILE A 241 1.64 -10.74 6.86
C ILE A 241 2.20 -9.33 7.11
N ARG A 242 3.42 -9.06 6.66
CA ARG A 242 4.09 -7.77 6.80
C ARG A 242 3.59 -6.73 5.81
N GLN A 243 3.41 -7.17 4.57
CA GLN A 243 2.93 -6.35 3.47
C GLN A 243 2.16 -7.22 2.49
N PHE A 244 1.18 -6.63 1.83
CA PHE A 244 0.50 -7.29 0.72
C PHE A 244 0.12 -6.29 -0.38
N ARG A 245 -0.10 -6.79 -1.60
CA ARG A 245 -0.67 -6.06 -2.73
C ARG A 245 -1.63 -6.97 -3.47
N PHE A 246 -2.87 -6.50 -3.59
CA PHE A 246 -3.87 -7.12 -4.46
C PHE A 246 -3.97 -6.31 -5.75
N VAL A 247 -3.62 -6.94 -6.87
CA VAL A 247 -3.60 -6.31 -8.19
C VAL A 247 -4.24 -7.27 -9.20
N GLY A 248 -5.33 -6.85 -9.81
CA GLY A 248 -6.07 -7.66 -10.79
C GLY A 248 -6.59 -8.96 -10.20
N LYS A 249 -5.92 -10.08 -10.48
CA LYS A 249 -6.24 -11.42 -9.94
C LYS A 249 -5.12 -11.99 -9.07
N HIS A 250 -4.07 -11.21 -8.81
CA HIS A 250 -2.93 -11.64 -8.03
C HIS A 250 -2.93 -10.96 -6.66
N LEU A 251 -2.67 -11.75 -5.65
CA LEU A 251 -2.38 -11.31 -4.30
C LEU A 251 -0.91 -11.65 -4.02
N TYR A 252 -0.10 -10.63 -3.88
CA TYR A 252 1.27 -10.73 -3.40
C TYR A 252 1.27 -10.44 -1.91
N LEU A 253 2.03 -11.20 -1.14
CA LEU A 253 2.23 -10.92 0.27
C LEU A 253 3.63 -11.30 0.72
N SER A 254 4.17 -10.60 1.69
CA SER A 254 5.44 -10.93 2.34
C SER A 254 5.25 -11.22 3.82
N THR A 255 6.10 -12.12 4.30
CA THR A 255 6.28 -12.47 5.71
C THR A 255 7.76 -12.30 6.07
N ALA A 256 8.17 -12.73 7.26
CA ALA A 256 9.59 -12.77 7.63
C ALA A 256 10.42 -13.70 6.74
N SER A 257 9.80 -14.76 6.20
CA SER A 257 10.49 -15.83 5.48
C SER A 257 10.46 -15.70 3.95
N GLY A 258 9.58 -14.88 3.38
CA GLY A 258 9.48 -14.84 1.93
C GLY A 258 8.39 -13.95 1.34
N LEU A 259 8.42 -13.89 0.02
CA LEU A 259 7.42 -13.26 -0.83
C LEU A 259 6.62 -14.35 -1.53
N TYR A 260 5.30 -14.23 -1.50
CA TYR A 260 4.35 -15.22 -1.99
C TYR A 260 3.39 -14.58 -2.98
N CYS A 261 2.99 -15.34 -3.97
CA CYS A 261 1.94 -14.96 -4.91
C CYS A 261 0.82 -15.99 -4.91
N PHE A 262 -0.40 -15.49 -4.78
CA PHE A 262 -1.63 -16.26 -4.93
C PHE A 262 -2.44 -15.69 -6.10
N ARG A 263 -3.12 -16.56 -6.81
CA ARG A 263 -3.99 -16.20 -7.91
C ARG A 263 -5.43 -16.53 -7.58
N LEU A 264 -6.30 -15.53 -7.79
CA LEU A 264 -7.75 -15.74 -7.70
C LEU A 264 -8.20 -16.59 -8.88
N VAL A 265 -8.84 -17.72 -8.58
CA VAL A 265 -9.45 -18.62 -9.58
C VAL A 265 -10.98 -18.47 -9.53
N PRO A 266 -11.62 -18.58 -10.71
CA PRO A 266 -13.09 -18.51 -10.81
C PRO A 266 -13.79 -19.57 -10.02
#